data_101b3516155bd88c4c2fc86059240d66
#
_entry.id   101b3516155bd88c4c2fc86059240d66
#
_cell.length_a   1.000
_cell.length_b   1.000
_cell.length_c   1.000
_cell.angle_alpha   90.00
_cell.angle_beta   90.00
_cell.angle_gamma   90.00
#
_symmetry.space_group_name_H-M   'P 1'
#
loop_
_entity.id
_entity.type
_entity.pdbx_description
1 polymer ?
#
loop_
_entity_poly.entity_id
_entity_poly.type
_entity_poly.pdbx_seq_one_letter_code
_entity_poly.pdbx_strand_id
1 'polypeptide(L)'
;MTFQTSERFIKMTKQYGLVAIGNAIIDILSPTTEEFITSQIPYGMNRGAMSLISSQRAAELYNLMGPATEMSGGSAGNTMAVYASLGGTGAFIGKVADDEFGTVYRHDMRSIGIDFDTPPLKDGPPTAQCLILVTPDAQRTMNTFLGASTRIASDDVDESLIASSAITYLEGYLFDDPVAKAAFFKAATLVKKHGRRLALTLSDPFCVHRHREDFLKLIEDHVDILFANEEELKGLYDVLTVEDAFDRVRSSCSIAAITLGAKGSILISGNETISVAAILPVQLVDTTGAGDAYAAGVLFGLSEGKSLAEAGRIGSFAASEVISHMGPRPARPLREGLAKLAA
;
A
#
# COMPACT_ATOMS: atom_id res chain seq x y z
N MET A 1 49.36 2.45 -35.12
CA MET A 1 47.86 2.51 -35.17
C MET A 1 47.32 1.61 -34.08
N THR A 2 47.00 2.21 -32.98
CA THR A 2 46.46 1.50 -31.77
C THR A 2 44.95 1.67 -31.79
N PHE A 3 44.23 0.57 -32.02
CA PHE A 3 42.78 0.56 -31.94
C PHE A 3 42.38 0.56 -30.44
N GLN A 4 41.86 1.66 -29.95
CA GLN A 4 41.13 1.72 -28.69
C GLN A 4 39.70 1.21 -28.94
N THR A 5 39.41 -0.02 -28.55
CA THR A 5 38.07 -0.54 -28.41
C THR A 5 37.47 0.04 -27.11
N SER A 6 36.62 1.06 -27.27
CA SER A 6 35.78 1.54 -26.16
C SER A 6 34.65 0.53 -25.93
N GLU A 7 34.83 -0.39 -24.99
CA GLU A 7 33.71 -1.16 -24.43
C GLU A 7 32.79 -0.19 -23.70
N ARG A 8 31.66 0.16 -24.33
CA ARG A 8 30.52 0.74 -23.65
C ARG A 8 29.95 -0.36 -22.76
N PHE A 9 30.26 -0.34 -21.48
CA PHE A 9 29.50 -1.05 -20.48
C PHE A 9 28.06 -0.49 -20.53
N ILE A 10 27.15 -1.21 -21.20
CA ILE A 10 25.72 -1.00 -21.06
C ILE A 10 25.41 -1.42 -19.61
N LYS A 11 25.28 -0.43 -18.73
CA LYS A 11 24.81 -0.63 -17.37
C LYS A 11 23.39 -1.22 -17.51
N MET A 12 23.24 -2.53 -17.31
CA MET A 12 21.92 -3.15 -17.31
C MET A 12 21.11 -2.46 -16.21
N THR A 13 20.12 -1.68 -16.60
CA THR A 13 19.19 -1.06 -15.65
C THR A 13 18.42 -2.17 -14.94
N LYS A 14 18.43 -2.14 -13.62
CA LYS A 14 17.65 -3.07 -12.80
C LYS A 14 16.19 -2.99 -13.25
N GLN A 15 15.55 -4.13 -13.49
CA GLN A 15 14.15 -4.20 -13.85
C GLN A 15 13.34 -4.50 -12.58
N TYR A 16 12.25 -3.77 -12.39
CA TYR A 16 11.34 -3.94 -11.26
C TYR A 16 10.00 -4.51 -11.74
N GLY A 17 9.48 -5.50 -11.04
CA GLY A 17 8.11 -5.94 -11.25
C GLY A 17 7.11 -4.90 -10.74
N LEU A 18 7.45 -4.21 -9.62
CA LEU A 18 6.58 -3.22 -8.98
C LEU A 18 7.39 -2.02 -8.45
N VAL A 19 6.91 -0.82 -8.73
CA VAL A 19 7.30 0.41 -8.02
C VAL A 19 6.07 0.97 -7.33
N ALA A 20 6.12 1.21 -6.03
CA ALA A 20 5.00 1.77 -5.29
C ALA A 20 5.30 3.20 -4.83
N ILE A 21 4.26 4.04 -4.80
CA ILE A 21 4.30 5.41 -4.27
C ILE A 21 3.26 5.51 -3.15
N GLY A 22 3.69 5.83 -1.92
CA GLY A 22 2.80 5.86 -0.77
C GLY A 22 3.39 6.51 0.47
N ASN A 23 2.61 6.50 1.55
CA ASN A 23 3.02 7.04 2.84
C ASN A 23 4.08 6.15 3.49
N ALA A 24 5.22 6.74 3.84
CA ALA A 24 6.25 6.10 4.65
C ALA A 24 5.97 6.39 6.13
N ILE A 25 5.39 5.44 6.83
CA ILE A 25 4.91 5.57 8.23
C ILE A 25 5.58 4.52 9.10
N ILE A 26 6.07 4.91 10.27
CA ILE A 26 6.47 3.94 11.30
C ILE A 26 5.26 3.57 12.14
N ASP A 27 4.93 2.29 12.19
CA ASP A 27 3.93 1.73 13.09
C ASP A 27 4.57 1.44 14.45
N ILE A 28 3.96 1.97 15.52
CA ILE A 28 4.42 1.84 16.90
C ILE A 28 3.31 1.14 17.68
N LEU A 29 3.46 -0.16 17.89
CA LEU A 29 2.44 -1.02 18.51
C LEU A 29 2.71 -1.20 20.00
N SER A 30 1.71 -0.93 20.83
CA SER A 30 1.78 -1.15 22.28
C SER A 30 0.51 -1.80 22.80
N PRO A 31 0.61 -2.86 23.62
CA PRO A 31 -0.52 -3.34 24.41
C PRO A 31 -1.04 -2.24 25.34
N THR A 32 -2.35 -2.17 25.54
CA THR A 32 -2.97 -1.17 26.41
C THR A 32 -4.19 -1.73 27.12
N THR A 33 -4.79 -0.93 28.03
CA THR A 33 -6.03 -1.29 28.74
C THR A 33 -7.20 -0.44 28.24
N GLU A 34 -8.44 -0.91 28.53
CA GLU A 34 -9.66 -0.15 28.23
C GLU A 34 -9.71 1.18 29.00
N GLU A 35 -9.20 1.19 30.24
CA GLU A 35 -9.12 2.40 31.07
C GLU A 35 -8.23 3.45 30.42
N PHE A 36 -7.09 3.02 29.85
CA PHE A 36 -6.21 3.93 29.13
C PHE A 36 -6.90 4.52 27.90
N ILE A 37 -7.52 3.69 27.05
CA ILE A 37 -8.28 4.15 25.88
C ILE A 37 -9.35 5.16 26.30
N THR A 38 -10.14 4.83 27.34
CA THR A 38 -11.21 5.69 27.86
C THR A 38 -10.66 7.04 28.33
N SER A 39 -9.51 7.04 29.02
CA SER A 39 -8.84 8.26 29.47
C SER A 39 -8.40 9.19 28.33
N GLN A 40 -8.22 8.66 27.13
CA GLN A 40 -7.75 9.41 25.95
C GLN A 40 -8.90 9.90 25.05
N ILE A 41 -10.15 9.50 25.27
CA ILE A 41 -11.32 9.95 24.50
C ILE A 41 -11.46 11.49 24.52
N PRO A 42 -11.27 12.22 25.66
CA PRO A 42 -11.33 13.67 25.67
C PRO A 42 -10.27 14.35 24.78
N TYR A 43 -9.24 13.64 24.39
CA TYR A 43 -8.18 14.11 23.49
C TYR A 43 -8.36 13.64 22.04
N GLY A 44 -9.57 13.20 21.67
CA GLY A 44 -9.94 12.84 20.30
C GLY A 44 -9.64 11.39 19.90
N MET A 45 -9.28 10.53 20.85
CA MET A 45 -9.10 9.10 20.55
C MET A 45 -10.45 8.41 20.38
N ASN A 46 -10.59 7.65 19.28
CA ASN A 46 -11.79 6.85 19.02
C ASN A 46 -11.40 5.36 19.04
N ARG A 47 -11.93 4.63 20.04
CA ARG A 47 -11.65 3.21 20.21
C ARG A 47 -11.97 2.43 18.92
N GLY A 48 -11.03 1.61 18.50
CA GLY A 48 -11.20 0.74 17.33
C GLY A 48 -11.18 1.44 15.98
N ALA A 49 -10.88 2.76 15.94
CA ALA A 49 -10.81 3.53 14.72
C ALA A 49 -9.43 4.17 14.54
N MET A 50 -9.20 4.72 13.36
CA MET A 50 -8.04 5.56 13.06
C MET A 50 -8.41 7.04 13.24
N SER A 51 -7.56 7.77 13.95
CA SER A 51 -7.67 9.22 14.12
C SER A 51 -6.38 9.90 13.67
N LEU A 52 -6.49 10.99 12.91
CA LEU A 52 -5.35 11.85 12.59
C LEU A 52 -5.03 12.74 13.79
N ILE A 53 -3.75 12.81 14.17
CA ILE A 53 -3.27 13.60 15.30
C ILE A 53 -2.15 14.56 14.89
N SER A 54 -1.92 15.59 15.72
CA SER A 54 -0.81 16.52 15.54
C SER A 54 0.52 15.90 15.99
N SER A 55 1.64 16.48 15.56
CA SER A 55 2.99 16.11 16.02
C SER A 55 3.11 16.22 17.56
N GLN A 56 2.57 17.29 18.17
CA GLN A 56 2.56 17.45 19.61
C GLN A 56 1.80 16.30 20.29
N ARG A 57 0.61 15.96 19.78
CA ARG A 57 -0.20 14.89 20.34
C ARG A 57 0.47 13.52 20.17
N ALA A 58 1.16 13.27 19.05
CA ALA A 58 1.92 12.06 18.86
C ALA A 58 3.02 11.91 19.91
N ALA A 59 3.80 12.97 20.18
CA ALA A 59 4.83 12.95 21.21
C ALA A 59 4.25 12.76 22.64
N GLU A 60 3.14 13.42 22.97
CA GLU A 60 2.44 13.24 24.24
C GLU A 60 1.96 11.79 24.42
N LEU A 61 1.30 11.23 23.41
CA LEU A 61 0.77 9.88 23.46
C LEU A 61 1.90 8.84 23.55
N TYR A 62 2.98 9.00 22.78
CA TYR A 62 4.14 8.12 22.82
C TYR A 62 4.75 8.03 24.22
N ASN A 63 4.86 9.15 24.93
CA ASN A 63 5.37 9.19 26.30
C ASN A 63 4.43 8.52 27.33
N LEU A 64 3.15 8.36 27.00
CA LEU A 64 2.14 7.71 27.86
C LEU A 64 1.99 6.21 27.54
N MET A 65 2.48 5.76 26.39
CA MET A 65 2.41 4.35 25.98
C MET A 65 3.34 3.48 26.83
N GLY A 66 2.96 2.22 26.97
CA GLY A 66 3.83 1.17 27.53
C GLY A 66 4.93 0.76 26.54
N PRO A 67 5.66 -0.33 26.85
CA PRO A 67 6.64 -0.89 25.93
C PRO A 67 6.03 -1.14 24.54
N ALA A 68 6.70 -0.67 23.49
CA ALA A 68 6.20 -0.73 22.14
C ALA A 68 7.15 -1.47 21.19
N THR A 69 6.58 -1.99 20.10
CA THR A 69 7.33 -2.54 18.97
C THR A 69 7.21 -1.57 17.82
N GLU A 70 8.34 -1.15 17.26
CA GLU A 70 8.43 -0.26 16.11
C GLU A 70 8.73 -1.06 14.84
N MET A 71 8.03 -0.74 13.76
CA MET A 71 8.25 -1.35 12.45
C MET A 71 7.87 -0.37 11.32
N SER A 72 8.48 -0.52 10.17
CA SER A 72 8.03 0.21 9.00
C SER A 72 6.63 -0.27 8.58
N GLY A 73 5.75 0.68 8.27
CA GLY A 73 4.34 0.48 7.94
C GLY A 73 3.90 1.32 6.74
N GLY A 74 2.63 1.75 6.75
CA GLY A 74 1.98 2.41 5.62
C GLY A 74 1.48 1.40 4.58
N SER A 75 0.30 1.67 3.99
CA SER A 75 -0.40 0.72 3.09
C SER A 75 0.49 0.26 1.92
N ALA A 76 1.05 1.20 1.14
CA ALA A 76 1.94 0.83 0.04
C ALA A 76 3.26 0.18 0.52
N GLY A 77 3.77 0.59 1.69
CA GLY A 77 4.93 -0.05 2.32
C GLY A 77 4.67 -1.50 2.71
N ASN A 78 3.48 -1.78 3.24
CA ASN A 78 3.03 -3.15 3.56
C ASN A 78 2.84 -3.98 2.29
N THR A 79 2.21 -3.39 1.26
CA THR A 79 2.08 -4.02 -0.08
C THR A 79 3.45 -4.41 -0.62
N MET A 80 4.46 -3.54 -0.53
CA MET A 80 5.82 -3.83 -1.00
C MET A 80 6.51 -4.92 -0.17
N ALA A 81 6.29 -4.95 1.15
CA ALA A 81 6.85 -6.00 2.00
C ALA A 81 6.26 -7.39 1.66
N VAL A 82 4.95 -7.47 1.42
CA VAL A 82 4.29 -8.71 0.97
C VAL A 82 4.78 -9.09 -0.42
N TYR A 83 4.89 -8.13 -1.34
CA TYR A 83 5.38 -8.35 -2.71
C TYR A 83 6.79 -8.93 -2.73
N ALA A 84 7.70 -8.39 -1.91
CA ALA A 84 9.05 -8.90 -1.74
C ALA A 84 9.06 -10.32 -1.13
N SER A 85 8.21 -10.57 -0.14
CA SER A 85 8.06 -11.88 0.51
C SER A 85 7.58 -12.97 -0.45
N LEU A 86 6.81 -12.62 -1.48
CA LEU A 86 6.43 -13.49 -2.60
C LEU A 86 7.59 -13.76 -3.57
N GLY A 87 8.68 -12.99 -3.49
CA GLY A 87 9.86 -13.09 -4.35
C GLY A 87 9.93 -12.03 -5.45
N GLY A 88 9.07 -11.02 -5.39
CA GLY A 88 9.07 -9.91 -6.34
C GLY A 88 10.23 -8.94 -6.13
N THR A 89 10.66 -8.27 -7.21
CA THR A 89 11.67 -7.20 -7.18
C THR A 89 10.98 -5.85 -7.30
N GLY A 90 11.28 -4.92 -6.40
CA GLY A 90 10.56 -3.65 -6.40
C GLY A 90 11.35 -2.48 -5.83
N ALA A 91 10.77 -1.28 -6.00
CA ALA A 91 11.24 -0.06 -5.36
C ALA A 91 10.06 0.70 -4.74
N PHE A 92 10.34 1.49 -3.72
CA PHE A 92 9.36 2.30 -3.02
C PHE A 92 9.75 3.78 -3.09
N ILE A 93 8.80 4.62 -3.45
CA ILE A 93 8.91 6.07 -3.45
C ILE A 93 8.00 6.59 -2.34
N GLY A 94 8.59 7.13 -1.28
CA GLY A 94 7.90 7.68 -0.13
C GLY A 94 8.78 8.69 0.57
N LYS A 95 8.21 9.55 1.43
CA LYS A 95 8.97 10.59 2.10
C LYS A 95 9.10 10.31 3.59
N VAL A 96 10.33 10.26 4.07
CA VAL A 96 10.68 10.26 5.49
C VAL A 96 11.48 11.53 5.81
N ALA A 97 11.57 11.91 7.07
CA ALA A 97 12.49 12.95 7.51
C ALA A 97 13.93 12.42 7.68
N ASP A 98 14.89 13.33 7.80
CA ASP A 98 16.26 13.00 8.15
C ASP A 98 16.39 12.85 9.69
N ASP A 99 15.67 11.86 10.24
CA ASP A 99 15.58 11.53 11.65
C ASP A 99 15.77 10.02 11.90
N GLU A 100 15.69 9.63 13.18
CA GLU A 100 15.89 8.23 13.59
C GLU A 100 14.86 7.29 12.95
N PHE A 101 13.57 7.65 12.97
CA PHE A 101 12.51 6.85 12.35
C PHE A 101 12.65 6.78 10.83
N GLY A 102 13.09 7.86 10.18
CA GLY A 102 13.41 7.84 8.76
C GLY A 102 14.55 6.89 8.43
N THR A 103 15.56 6.82 9.29
CA THR A 103 16.68 5.86 9.16
C THR A 103 16.19 4.43 9.32
N VAL A 104 15.38 4.14 10.34
CA VAL A 104 14.76 2.82 10.57
C VAL A 104 13.92 2.41 9.36
N TYR A 105 13.02 3.27 8.88
CA TYR A 105 12.17 2.97 7.74
C TYR A 105 12.97 2.58 6.49
N ARG A 106 13.99 3.38 6.16
CA ARG A 106 14.86 3.13 4.98
C ARG A 106 15.63 1.82 5.12
N HIS A 107 16.14 1.54 6.32
CA HIS A 107 16.84 0.30 6.60
C HIS A 107 15.92 -0.91 6.42
N ASP A 108 14.73 -0.87 6.99
CA ASP A 108 13.74 -1.95 6.92
C ASP A 108 13.35 -2.27 5.49
N MET A 109 12.99 -1.26 4.69
CA MET A 109 12.62 -1.47 3.30
C MET A 109 13.75 -2.10 2.49
N ARG A 110 14.98 -1.63 2.68
CA ARG A 110 16.16 -2.20 2.00
C ARG A 110 16.49 -3.62 2.49
N SER A 111 16.30 -3.92 3.76
CA SER A 111 16.56 -5.24 4.35
C SER A 111 15.69 -6.35 3.77
N ILE A 112 14.47 -6.01 3.35
CA ILE A 112 13.54 -6.92 2.65
C ILE A 112 13.74 -6.94 1.13
N GLY A 113 14.76 -6.24 0.61
CA GLY A 113 15.11 -6.23 -0.82
C GLY A 113 14.36 -5.20 -1.66
N ILE A 114 13.66 -4.23 -1.04
CA ILE A 114 13.00 -3.12 -1.71
C ILE A 114 13.93 -1.92 -1.77
N ASP A 115 14.21 -1.42 -2.98
CA ASP A 115 15.00 -0.22 -3.16
C ASP A 115 14.22 1.00 -2.67
N PHE A 116 14.84 1.83 -1.83
CA PHE A 116 14.25 3.05 -1.30
C PHE A 116 15.31 4.16 -1.25
N ASP A 117 15.33 5.00 -2.27
CA ASP A 117 16.36 6.03 -2.47
C ASP A 117 15.80 7.46 -2.50
N THR A 118 14.48 7.64 -2.27
CA THR A 118 13.89 8.99 -2.12
C THR A 118 14.67 9.79 -1.08
N PRO A 119 15.16 11.00 -1.42
CA PRO A 119 15.90 11.82 -0.48
C PRO A 119 15.04 12.17 0.75
N PRO A 120 15.60 12.07 1.98
CA PRO A 120 14.86 12.44 3.17
C PRO A 120 14.59 13.94 3.23
N LEU A 121 13.49 14.32 3.89
CA LEU A 121 13.15 15.71 4.18
C LEU A 121 14.11 16.24 5.26
N LYS A 122 14.89 17.27 4.92
CA LYS A 122 15.86 17.87 5.85
C LYS A 122 15.22 18.89 6.80
N ASP A 123 14.28 19.67 6.26
CA ASP A 123 13.61 20.75 6.99
C ASP A 123 12.08 20.51 6.90
N GLY A 124 11.41 20.37 8.03
CA GLY A 124 9.97 20.15 8.06
C GLY A 124 9.50 19.24 9.19
N PRO A 125 8.32 18.63 9.04
CA PRO A 125 7.78 17.71 10.05
C PRO A 125 8.63 16.42 10.12
N PRO A 126 8.68 15.78 11.31
CA PRO A 126 9.35 14.50 11.49
C PRO A 126 8.70 13.39 10.69
N THR A 127 9.36 12.25 10.60
CA THR A 127 8.85 11.03 9.97
C THR A 127 7.48 10.66 10.54
N ALA A 128 6.59 10.22 9.67
CA ALA A 128 5.23 9.82 10.03
C ALA A 128 5.22 8.64 11.00
N GLN A 129 4.26 8.65 11.92
CA GLN A 129 4.10 7.66 12.97
C GLN A 129 2.63 7.28 13.10
N CYS A 130 2.36 5.98 13.24
CA CYS A 130 1.06 5.47 13.63
C CYS A 130 1.17 4.80 15.00
N LEU A 131 0.64 5.45 16.05
CA LEU A 131 0.62 4.94 17.41
C LEU A 131 -0.58 4.00 17.56
N ILE A 132 -0.31 2.69 17.63
CA ILE A 132 -1.31 1.63 17.60
C ILE A 132 -1.43 1.03 18.98
N LEU A 133 -2.57 1.27 19.60
CA LEU A 133 -2.91 0.76 20.93
C LEU A 133 -3.78 -0.49 20.79
N VAL A 134 -3.33 -1.60 21.36
CA VAL A 134 -3.99 -2.91 21.23
C VAL A 134 -4.55 -3.33 22.57
N THR A 135 -5.88 -3.40 22.69
CA THR A 135 -6.59 -3.86 23.89
C THR A 135 -6.64 -5.40 23.97
N PRO A 136 -6.92 -5.98 25.16
CA PRO A 136 -6.90 -7.44 25.35
C PRO A 136 -7.86 -8.24 24.46
N ASP A 137 -8.90 -7.61 23.93
CA ASP A 137 -9.82 -8.17 22.93
C ASP A 137 -9.29 -8.07 21.48
N ALA A 138 -8.00 -7.73 21.33
CA ALA A 138 -7.31 -7.50 20.06
C ALA A 138 -7.86 -6.32 19.22
N GLN A 139 -8.66 -5.43 19.83
CA GLN A 139 -9.10 -4.20 19.16
C GLN A 139 -7.92 -3.23 19.02
N ARG A 140 -7.75 -2.66 17.84
CA ARG A 140 -6.72 -1.66 17.56
C ARG A 140 -7.31 -0.26 17.50
N THR A 141 -6.66 0.66 18.19
CA THR A 141 -6.95 2.09 18.12
C THR A 141 -5.73 2.80 17.56
N MET A 142 -5.86 3.37 16.38
CA MET A 142 -4.76 3.96 15.63
C MET A 142 -4.80 5.49 15.73
N ASN A 143 -3.64 6.07 16.03
CA ASN A 143 -3.47 7.52 16.14
C ASN A 143 -2.31 7.92 15.22
N THR A 144 -2.64 8.47 14.05
CA THR A 144 -1.69 8.65 12.96
C THR A 144 -1.29 10.11 12.82
N PHE A 145 0.01 10.36 12.93
CA PHE A 145 0.64 11.61 12.52
C PHE A 145 1.32 11.40 11.16
N LEU A 146 0.82 12.07 10.12
CA LEU A 146 1.30 11.85 8.75
C LEU A 146 2.67 12.48 8.45
N GLY A 147 3.09 13.48 9.20
CA GLY A 147 4.43 14.06 9.18
C GLY A 147 5.03 14.28 7.80
N ALA A 148 6.28 13.83 7.64
CA ALA A 148 7.04 13.96 6.41
C ALA A 148 6.40 13.21 5.23
N SER A 149 5.58 12.19 5.45
CA SER A 149 5.02 11.37 4.37
C SER A 149 4.16 12.20 3.39
N THR A 150 3.48 13.24 3.88
CA THR A 150 2.69 14.16 3.05
C THR A 150 3.54 15.12 2.22
N ARG A 151 4.86 15.15 2.42
CA ARG A 151 5.79 16.05 1.72
C ARG A 151 6.43 15.42 0.49
N ILE A 152 5.89 14.29 0.05
CA ILE A 152 6.27 13.74 -1.25
C ILE A 152 5.87 14.72 -2.36
N ALA A 153 6.79 15.02 -3.25
CA ALA A 153 6.59 16.01 -4.30
C ALA A 153 6.90 15.42 -5.68
N SER A 154 6.56 16.17 -6.72
CA SER A 154 6.83 15.76 -8.09
C SER A 154 8.31 15.44 -8.32
N ASP A 155 9.24 16.15 -7.68
CA ASP A 155 10.69 15.92 -7.84
C ASP A 155 11.16 14.60 -7.20
N ASP A 156 10.40 14.03 -6.28
CA ASP A 156 10.68 12.72 -5.69
C ASP A 156 10.32 11.57 -6.63
N VAL A 157 9.50 11.81 -7.65
CA VAL A 157 9.11 10.79 -8.65
C VAL A 157 10.22 10.65 -9.67
N ASP A 158 11.04 9.60 -9.49
CA ASP A 158 12.14 9.25 -10.36
C ASP A 158 11.61 8.57 -11.64
N GLU A 159 11.79 9.24 -12.78
CA GLU A 159 11.39 8.73 -14.09
C GLU A 159 12.09 7.41 -14.44
N SER A 160 13.33 7.21 -14.01
CA SER A 160 14.08 6.00 -14.34
C SER A 160 13.53 4.77 -13.62
N LEU A 161 13.04 4.94 -12.37
CA LEU A 161 12.34 3.89 -11.65
C LEU A 161 11.03 3.52 -12.35
N ILE A 162 10.22 4.52 -12.71
CA ILE A 162 8.96 4.31 -13.44
C ILE A 162 9.21 3.58 -14.76
N ALA A 163 10.17 4.05 -15.57
CA ALA A 163 10.51 3.47 -16.87
C ALA A 163 10.98 2.01 -16.77
N SER A 164 11.66 1.65 -15.66
CA SER A 164 12.17 0.30 -15.42
C SER A 164 11.18 -0.64 -14.69
N SER A 165 9.99 -0.17 -14.32
CA SER A 165 8.96 -0.98 -13.66
C SER A 165 7.98 -1.60 -14.66
N ALA A 166 7.45 -2.79 -14.34
CA ALA A 166 6.33 -3.37 -15.07
C ALA A 166 5.01 -2.69 -14.67
N ILE A 167 4.85 -2.41 -13.38
CA ILE A 167 3.67 -1.79 -12.78
C ILE A 167 4.13 -0.70 -11.81
N THR A 168 3.44 0.45 -11.83
CA THR A 168 3.55 1.48 -10.79
C THR A 168 2.26 1.48 -9.96
N TYR A 169 2.35 1.40 -8.64
CA TYR A 169 1.23 1.31 -7.71
C TYR A 169 1.12 2.56 -6.85
N LEU A 170 -0.07 3.15 -6.81
CA LEU A 170 -0.39 4.36 -6.08
C LEU A 170 -1.30 4.07 -4.89
N GLU A 171 -0.99 4.69 -3.74
CA GLU A 171 -1.78 4.61 -2.51
C GLU A 171 -2.74 5.81 -2.40
N GLY A 172 -4.05 5.58 -2.40
CA GLY A 172 -5.07 6.63 -2.41
C GLY A 172 -4.99 7.64 -1.27
N TYR A 173 -4.49 7.26 -0.09
CA TYR A 173 -4.34 8.17 1.06
C TYR A 173 -3.52 9.43 0.78
N LEU A 174 -2.61 9.42 -0.19
CA LEU A 174 -1.82 10.60 -0.56
C LEU A 174 -2.64 11.68 -1.29
N PHE A 175 -3.89 11.41 -1.66
CA PHE A 175 -4.78 12.43 -2.25
C PHE A 175 -5.15 13.56 -1.28
N ASP A 176 -5.00 13.37 0.03
CA ASP A 176 -5.32 14.40 1.03
C ASP A 176 -4.39 15.64 0.94
N ASP A 177 -3.17 15.49 0.41
CA ASP A 177 -2.24 16.61 0.23
C ASP A 177 -2.12 17.00 -1.26
N PRO A 178 -2.33 18.29 -1.64
CA PRO A 178 -2.26 18.73 -3.03
C PRO A 178 -0.89 18.54 -3.69
N VAL A 179 0.21 18.59 -2.92
CA VAL A 179 1.58 18.40 -3.43
C VAL A 179 1.80 16.93 -3.76
N ALA A 180 1.38 16.03 -2.86
CA ALA A 180 1.44 14.60 -3.09
C ALA A 180 0.51 14.18 -4.25
N LYS A 181 -0.67 14.78 -4.38
CA LYS A 181 -1.57 14.58 -5.51
C LYS A 181 -0.89 14.95 -6.85
N ALA A 182 -0.16 16.07 -6.90
CA ALA A 182 0.60 16.45 -8.10
C ALA A 182 1.70 15.43 -8.44
N ALA A 183 2.35 14.82 -7.45
CA ALA A 183 3.31 13.75 -7.66
C ALA A 183 2.65 12.51 -8.31
N PHE A 184 1.42 12.16 -7.92
CA PHE A 184 0.65 11.08 -8.53
C PHE A 184 0.35 11.32 -9.99
N PHE A 185 -0.13 12.50 -10.35
CA PHE A 185 -0.39 12.85 -11.74
C PHE A 185 0.89 12.87 -12.58
N LYS A 186 2.03 13.29 -12.01
CA LYS A 186 3.34 13.15 -12.65
C LYS A 186 3.69 11.68 -12.89
N ALA A 187 3.56 10.83 -11.87
CA ALA A 187 3.82 9.40 -12.00
C ALA A 187 2.94 8.76 -13.08
N ALA A 188 1.63 9.06 -13.08
CA ALA A 188 0.68 8.58 -14.08
C ALA A 188 1.09 8.99 -15.51
N THR A 189 1.50 10.24 -15.67
CA THR A 189 2.01 10.74 -16.98
C THR A 189 3.27 9.99 -17.43
N LEU A 190 4.21 9.72 -16.51
CA LEU A 190 5.42 8.98 -16.80
C LEU A 190 5.14 7.51 -17.14
N VAL A 191 4.23 6.86 -16.40
CA VAL A 191 3.77 5.49 -16.69
C VAL A 191 3.26 5.39 -18.13
N LYS A 192 2.36 6.30 -18.52
CA LYS A 192 1.81 6.37 -19.88
C LYS A 192 2.90 6.64 -20.92
N LYS A 193 3.82 7.59 -20.65
CA LYS A 193 4.96 7.92 -21.52
C LYS A 193 5.84 6.71 -21.83
N HIS A 194 6.05 5.83 -20.83
CA HIS A 194 6.91 4.65 -20.95
C HIS A 194 6.15 3.36 -21.30
N GLY A 195 4.84 3.44 -21.58
CA GLY A 195 4.01 2.27 -21.91
C GLY A 195 3.98 1.22 -20.80
N ARG A 196 3.99 1.68 -19.55
CA ARG A 196 3.89 0.84 -18.35
C ARG A 196 2.46 0.81 -17.84
N ARG A 197 2.16 -0.01 -16.82
CA ARG A 197 0.82 -0.08 -16.23
C ARG A 197 0.76 0.69 -14.92
N LEU A 198 -0.34 1.40 -14.71
CA LEU A 198 -0.64 2.11 -13.48
C LEU A 198 -1.68 1.32 -12.67
N ALA A 199 -1.35 1.03 -11.41
CA ALA A 199 -2.27 0.46 -10.45
C ALA A 199 -2.59 1.49 -9.35
N LEU A 200 -3.83 1.49 -8.87
CA LEU A 200 -4.32 2.38 -7.82
C LEU A 200 -5.13 1.59 -6.80
N THR A 201 -4.90 1.82 -5.50
CA THR A 201 -5.85 1.45 -4.45
C THR A 201 -6.62 2.67 -3.97
N LEU A 202 -7.92 2.50 -3.72
CA LEU A 202 -8.77 3.58 -3.19
C LEU A 202 -8.54 3.84 -1.70
N SER A 203 -7.92 2.90 -0.99
CA SER A 203 -7.44 2.96 0.39
C SER A 203 -8.52 2.87 1.47
N ASP A 204 -9.50 3.77 1.50
CA ASP A 204 -10.67 3.68 2.38
C ASP A 204 -11.88 4.48 1.85
N PRO A 205 -13.11 4.18 2.35
CA PRO A 205 -14.31 4.87 1.91
C PRO A 205 -14.32 6.38 2.23
N PHE A 206 -13.66 6.84 3.29
CA PHE A 206 -13.60 8.26 3.65
C PHE A 206 -12.69 9.03 2.67
N CYS A 207 -11.59 8.41 2.26
CA CYS A 207 -10.71 8.95 1.23
C CYS A 207 -11.45 9.10 -0.11
N VAL A 208 -12.18 8.06 -0.51
CA VAL A 208 -13.04 8.07 -1.70
C VAL A 208 -14.05 9.20 -1.64
N HIS A 209 -14.75 9.35 -0.52
CA HIS A 209 -15.78 10.39 -0.36
C HIS A 209 -15.20 11.81 -0.51
N ARG A 210 -14.01 12.06 0.06
CA ARG A 210 -13.36 13.38 0.00
C ARG A 210 -12.83 13.72 -1.39
N HIS A 211 -12.35 12.72 -2.14
CA HIS A 211 -11.59 12.91 -3.38
C HIS A 211 -12.20 12.22 -4.60
N ARG A 212 -13.50 11.95 -4.55
CA ARG A 212 -14.23 11.16 -5.56
C ARG A 212 -13.99 11.62 -7.00
N GLU A 213 -14.10 12.91 -7.26
CA GLU A 213 -13.92 13.48 -8.60
C GLU A 213 -12.48 13.32 -9.11
N ASP A 214 -11.50 13.54 -8.24
CA ASP A 214 -10.09 13.37 -8.58
C ASP A 214 -9.75 11.89 -8.84
N PHE A 215 -10.31 10.97 -8.05
CA PHE A 215 -10.16 9.52 -8.30
C PHE A 215 -10.78 9.11 -9.62
N LEU A 216 -12.01 9.52 -9.91
CA LEU A 216 -12.67 9.21 -11.18
C LEU A 216 -11.82 9.72 -12.36
N LYS A 217 -11.33 10.95 -12.29
CA LYS A 217 -10.48 11.52 -13.33
C LYS A 217 -9.17 10.74 -13.51
N LEU A 218 -8.48 10.39 -12.42
CA LEU A 218 -7.24 9.61 -12.51
C LEU A 218 -7.50 8.21 -13.09
N ILE A 219 -8.60 7.57 -12.68
CA ILE A 219 -8.98 6.23 -13.14
C ILE A 219 -9.29 6.25 -14.63
N GLU A 220 -10.13 7.17 -15.09
CA GLU A 220 -10.52 7.26 -16.49
C GLU A 220 -9.36 7.59 -17.43
N ASP A 221 -8.43 8.45 -16.97
CA ASP A 221 -7.34 8.96 -17.83
C ASP A 221 -6.09 8.07 -17.82
N HIS A 222 -5.84 7.31 -16.73
CA HIS A 222 -4.51 6.75 -16.47
C HIS A 222 -4.46 5.36 -15.84
N VAL A 223 -5.48 4.92 -15.08
CA VAL A 223 -5.38 3.68 -14.29
C VAL A 223 -5.69 2.45 -15.13
N ASP A 224 -4.77 1.49 -15.14
CA ASP A 224 -4.95 0.20 -15.78
C ASP A 224 -5.52 -0.85 -14.81
N ILE A 225 -5.14 -0.78 -13.51
CA ILE A 225 -5.47 -1.76 -12.49
C ILE A 225 -6.03 -1.03 -11.27
N LEU A 226 -7.29 -1.28 -10.94
CA LEU A 226 -7.97 -0.69 -9.79
C LEU A 226 -8.14 -1.72 -8.67
N PHE A 227 -7.74 -1.36 -7.45
CA PHE A 227 -8.03 -2.10 -6.23
C PHE A 227 -9.05 -1.33 -5.39
N ALA A 228 -10.11 -2.02 -4.96
CA ALA A 228 -11.13 -1.48 -4.09
C ALA A 228 -11.75 -2.60 -3.24
N ASN A 229 -12.30 -2.24 -2.08
CA ASN A 229 -13.29 -3.08 -1.42
C ASN A 229 -14.71 -2.72 -1.91
N GLU A 230 -15.70 -3.50 -1.46
CA GLU A 230 -17.10 -3.28 -1.82
C GLU A 230 -17.59 -1.86 -1.50
N GLU A 231 -17.30 -1.34 -0.30
CA GLU A 231 -17.75 -0.03 0.14
C GLU A 231 -17.03 1.12 -0.59
N GLU A 232 -15.75 0.98 -0.85
CA GLU A 232 -14.97 1.94 -1.63
C GLU A 232 -15.51 2.05 -3.06
N LEU A 233 -15.80 0.92 -3.70
CA LEU A 233 -16.29 0.91 -5.07
C LEU A 233 -17.71 1.50 -5.18
N LYS A 234 -18.58 1.16 -4.23
CA LYS A 234 -19.91 1.76 -4.13
C LYS A 234 -19.84 3.27 -3.92
N GLY A 235 -18.96 3.73 -3.02
CA GLY A 235 -18.74 5.15 -2.78
C GLY A 235 -18.17 5.89 -3.99
N LEU A 236 -17.25 5.28 -4.73
CA LEU A 236 -16.65 5.87 -5.93
C LEU A 236 -17.70 6.14 -7.01
N TYR A 237 -18.56 5.19 -7.28
CA TYR A 237 -19.55 5.29 -8.35
C TYR A 237 -20.94 5.76 -7.89
N ASP A 238 -21.13 6.00 -6.59
CA ASP A 238 -22.37 6.43 -5.97
C ASP A 238 -23.52 5.48 -6.34
N VAL A 239 -23.34 4.20 -6.00
CA VAL A 239 -24.29 3.11 -6.30
C VAL A 239 -24.62 2.33 -5.04
N LEU A 240 -25.75 1.60 -5.06
CA LEU A 240 -26.24 0.84 -3.90
C LEU A 240 -25.60 -0.55 -3.78
N THR A 241 -25.33 -1.20 -4.92
CA THR A 241 -24.73 -2.53 -4.95
C THR A 241 -23.40 -2.49 -5.69
N VAL A 242 -22.53 -3.43 -5.40
CA VAL A 242 -21.22 -3.52 -6.08
C VAL A 242 -21.40 -3.90 -7.56
N GLU A 243 -22.42 -4.68 -7.87
CA GLU A 243 -22.78 -5.11 -9.22
C GLU A 243 -23.16 -3.92 -10.12
N ASP A 244 -23.83 -2.89 -9.56
CA ASP A 244 -24.21 -1.67 -10.29
C ASP A 244 -22.97 -0.85 -10.74
N ALA A 245 -21.80 -1.08 -10.12
CA ALA A 245 -20.54 -0.44 -10.50
C ALA A 245 -19.81 -1.16 -11.65
N PHE A 246 -20.12 -2.42 -11.94
CA PHE A 246 -19.30 -3.25 -12.84
C PHE A 246 -19.17 -2.69 -14.25
N ASP A 247 -20.25 -2.19 -14.83
CA ASP A 247 -20.21 -1.62 -16.20
C ASP A 247 -19.36 -0.35 -16.26
N ARG A 248 -19.39 0.46 -15.20
CA ARG A 248 -18.55 1.66 -15.11
C ARG A 248 -17.07 1.27 -14.94
N VAL A 249 -16.76 0.31 -14.07
CA VAL A 249 -15.41 -0.20 -13.89
C VAL A 249 -14.84 -0.75 -15.21
N ARG A 250 -15.63 -1.53 -15.96
CA ARG A 250 -15.23 -2.10 -17.25
C ARG A 250 -14.84 -1.04 -18.28
N SER A 251 -15.51 0.11 -18.25
CA SER A 251 -15.23 1.21 -19.16
C SER A 251 -14.08 2.10 -18.70
N SER A 252 -13.71 2.05 -17.41
CA SER A 252 -12.76 2.99 -16.81
C SER A 252 -11.35 2.43 -16.68
N CYS A 253 -11.17 1.10 -16.49
CA CYS A 253 -9.85 0.48 -16.34
C CYS A 253 -9.80 -0.91 -16.97
N SER A 254 -8.58 -1.39 -17.25
CA SER A 254 -8.36 -2.70 -17.90
C SER A 254 -8.62 -3.86 -16.94
N ILE A 255 -8.29 -3.68 -15.66
CA ILE A 255 -8.46 -4.69 -14.60
C ILE A 255 -9.01 -4.00 -13.35
N ALA A 256 -10.03 -4.58 -12.72
CA ALA A 256 -10.42 -4.23 -11.36
C ALA A 256 -10.38 -5.47 -10.46
N ALA A 257 -9.85 -5.31 -9.26
CA ALA A 257 -9.78 -6.33 -8.23
C ALA A 257 -10.56 -5.85 -6.99
N ILE A 258 -11.73 -6.43 -6.78
CA ILE A 258 -12.71 -5.97 -5.78
C ILE A 258 -12.75 -7.00 -4.66
N THR A 259 -12.37 -6.60 -3.45
CA THR A 259 -12.40 -7.47 -2.27
C THR A 259 -13.75 -7.43 -1.58
N LEU A 260 -14.23 -8.60 -1.15
CA LEU A 260 -15.54 -8.82 -0.50
C LEU A 260 -15.37 -9.45 0.90
N GLY A 261 -14.23 -9.21 1.54
CA GLY A 261 -13.90 -9.79 2.85
C GLY A 261 -13.88 -11.32 2.82
N ALA A 262 -14.57 -11.96 3.75
CA ALA A 262 -14.62 -13.43 3.85
C ALA A 262 -15.30 -14.11 2.64
N LYS A 263 -16.01 -13.36 1.79
CA LYS A 263 -16.61 -13.89 0.54
C LYS A 263 -15.59 -14.04 -0.58
N GLY A 264 -14.36 -13.52 -0.40
CA GLY A 264 -13.31 -13.55 -1.42
C GLY A 264 -13.21 -12.27 -2.22
N SER A 265 -13.08 -12.38 -3.53
CA SER A 265 -12.90 -11.24 -4.42
C SER A 265 -13.52 -11.47 -5.80
N ILE A 266 -13.77 -10.39 -6.50
CA ILE A 266 -14.18 -10.36 -7.89
C ILE A 266 -13.11 -9.62 -8.68
N LEU A 267 -12.60 -10.26 -9.73
CA LEU A 267 -11.70 -9.63 -10.69
C LEU A 267 -12.43 -9.44 -12.01
N ILE A 268 -12.33 -8.24 -12.56
CA ILE A 268 -12.99 -7.84 -13.80
C ILE A 268 -11.92 -7.46 -14.82
N SER A 269 -12.01 -7.98 -16.05
CA SER A 269 -11.16 -7.57 -17.17
C SER A 269 -11.95 -7.68 -18.48
N GLY A 270 -12.17 -6.56 -19.16
CA GLY A 270 -13.03 -6.53 -20.33
C GLY A 270 -14.42 -7.11 -20.01
N ASN A 271 -14.87 -8.11 -20.76
CA ASN A 271 -16.14 -8.79 -20.51
C ASN A 271 -16.07 -9.95 -19.49
N GLU A 272 -14.88 -10.28 -19.03
CA GLU A 272 -14.66 -11.37 -18.08
C GLU A 272 -14.90 -10.90 -16.65
N THR A 273 -15.56 -11.74 -15.84
CA THR A 273 -15.73 -11.57 -14.39
C THR A 273 -15.35 -12.87 -13.73
N ILE A 274 -14.33 -12.84 -12.89
CA ILE A 274 -13.76 -14.00 -12.19
C ILE A 274 -14.01 -13.83 -10.70
N SER A 275 -14.74 -14.77 -10.11
CA SER A 275 -14.88 -14.88 -8.65
C SER A 275 -13.77 -15.77 -8.09
N VAL A 276 -13.07 -15.28 -7.10
CA VAL A 276 -12.02 -16.02 -6.38
C VAL A 276 -12.45 -16.13 -4.92
N ALA A 277 -12.57 -17.36 -4.43
CA ALA A 277 -12.93 -17.63 -3.05
C ALA A 277 -11.82 -17.14 -2.09
N ALA A 278 -12.20 -16.68 -0.92
CA ALA A 278 -11.25 -16.38 0.14
C ALA A 278 -10.56 -17.68 0.61
N ILE A 279 -9.24 -17.61 0.79
CA ILE A 279 -8.51 -18.64 1.52
C ILE A 279 -8.59 -18.21 2.99
N LEU A 280 -9.33 -18.98 3.79
CA LEU A 280 -9.50 -18.68 5.20
C LEU A 280 -8.27 -19.13 6.00
N PRO A 281 -7.75 -18.31 6.92
CA PRO A 281 -6.67 -18.71 7.82
C PRO A 281 -7.18 -19.78 8.81
N VAL A 282 -6.27 -20.59 9.34
CA VAL A 282 -6.60 -21.54 10.44
C VAL A 282 -7.12 -20.78 11.65
N GLN A 283 -6.57 -19.62 11.91
CA GLN A 283 -7.00 -18.70 12.96
C GLN A 283 -6.94 -17.27 12.42
N LEU A 284 -8.04 -16.54 12.59
CA LEU A 284 -8.08 -15.10 12.33
C LEU A 284 -7.55 -14.37 13.56
N VAL A 285 -6.45 -13.62 13.40
CA VAL A 285 -5.81 -12.89 14.51
C VAL A 285 -5.95 -11.38 14.32
N ASP A 286 -5.67 -10.87 13.09
CA ASP A 286 -5.63 -9.45 12.84
C ASP A 286 -5.88 -9.16 11.35
N THR A 287 -6.90 -8.36 11.04
CA THR A 287 -7.28 -8.05 9.66
C THR A 287 -6.50 -6.88 9.03
N THR A 288 -5.60 -6.25 9.81
CA THR A 288 -4.78 -5.14 9.32
C THR A 288 -3.90 -5.61 8.17
N GLY A 289 -3.85 -4.82 7.08
CA GLY A 289 -3.04 -5.14 5.91
C GLY A 289 -3.61 -6.23 5.00
N ALA A 290 -4.82 -6.76 5.27
CA ALA A 290 -5.45 -7.76 4.39
C ALA A 290 -5.59 -7.26 2.95
N GLY A 291 -6.04 -6.01 2.77
CA GLY A 291 -6.15 -5.36 1.46
C GLY A 291 -4.79 -5.16 0.79
N ASP A 292 -3.79 -4.71 1.57
CA ASP A 292 -2.41 -4.51 1.09
C ASP A 292 -1.79 -5.83 0.62
N ALA A 293 -1.99 -6.90 1.40
CA ALA A 293 -1.51 -8.24 1.07
C ALA A 293 -2.23 -8.83 -0.16
N TYR A 294 -3.54 -8.61 -0.26
CA TYR A 294 -4.30 -9.02 -1.44
C TYR A 294 -3.79 -8.30 -2.69
N ALA A 295 -3.64 -6.98 -2.64
CA ALA A 295 -3.11 -6.19 -3.74
C ALA A 295 -1.70 -6.63 -4.14
N ALA A 296 -0.81 -6.86 -3.17
CA ALA A 296 0.53 -7.36 -3.41
C ALA A 296 0.55 -8.69 -4.17
N GLY A 297 -0.31 -9.65 -3.75
CA GLY A 297 -0.41 -10.95 -4.40
C GLY A 297 -0.94 -10.87 -5.82
N VAL A 298 -1.98 -10.05 -6.07
CA VAL A 298 -2.50 -9.82 -7.43
C VAL A 298 -1.44 -9.15 -8.31
N LEU A 299 -0.78 -8.09 -7.80
CA LEU A 299 0.28 -7.37 -8.52
C LEU A 299 1.47 -8.29 -8.83
N PHE A 300 1.84 -9.16 -7.88
CA PHE A 300 2.88 -10.18 -8.11
C PHE A 300 2.48 -11.13 -9.25
N GLY A 301 1.28 -11.72 -9.19
CA GLY A 301 0.80 -12.59 -10.24
C GLY A 301 0.80 -11.91 -11.62
N LEU A 302 0.31 -10.66 -11.70
CA LEU A 302 0.27 -9.90 -12.95
C LEU A 302 1.66 -9.50 -13.46
N SER A 303 2.62 -9.22 -12.60
CA SER A 303 4.00 -8.91 -12.99
C SER A 303 4.76 -10.15 -13.49
N GLU A 304 4.39 -11.34 -12.98
CA GLU A 304 4.92 -12.64 -13.41
C GLU A 304 4.16 -13.23 -14.62
N GLY A 305 3.23 -12.48 -15.21
CA GLY A 305 2.47 -12.94 -16.39
C GLY A 305 1.46 -14.06 -16.11
N LYS A 306 1.02 -14.22 -14.86
CA LYS A 306 -0.02 -15.18 -14.49
C LYS A 306 -1.39 -14.75 -15.00
N SER A 307 -2.29 -15.72 -15.18
CA SER A 307 -3.69 -15.43 -15.47
C SER A 307 -4.35 -14.64 -14.33
N LEU A 308 -5.42 -13.91 -14.65
CA LEU A 308 -6.16 -13.11 -13.67
C LEU A 308 -6.69 -13.98 -12.50
N ALA A 309 -7.16 -15.18 -12.80
CA ALA A 309 -7.60 -16.16 -11.78
C ALA A 309 -6.47 -16.59 -10.85
N GLU A 310 -5.28 -16.86 -11.40
CA GLU A 310 -4.10 -17.21 -10.60
C GLU A 310 -3.63 -16.02 -9.75
N ALA A 311 -3.58 -14.81 -10.33
CA ALA A 311 -3.25 -13.60 -9.61
C ALA A 311 -4.18 -13.37 -8.42
N GLY A 312 -5.50 -13.54 -8.62
CA GLY A 312 -6.49 -13.45 -7.54
C GLY A 312 -6.30 -14.50 -6.44
N ARG A 313 -5.94 -15.76 -6.81
CA ARG A 313 -5.62 -16.80 -5.82
C ARG A 313 -4.36 -16.48 -5.01
N ILE A 314 -3.32 -15.93 -5.65
CA ILE A 314 -2.12 -15.46 -4.96
C ILE A 314 -2.48 -14.32 -3.99
N GLY A 315 -3.35 -13.39 -4.39
CA GLY A 315 -3.89 -12.35 -3.53
C GLY A 315 -4.62 -12.89 -2.31
N SER A 316 -5.55 -13.84 -2.51
CA SER A 316 -6.26 -14.51 -1.41
C SER A 316 -5.32 -15.26 -0.47
N PHE A 317 -4.29 -15.91 -0.98
CA PHE A 317 -3.27 -16.59 -0.18
C PHE A 317 -2.46 -15.60 0.66
N ALA A 318 -1.97 -14.52 0.07
CA ALA A 318 -1.19 -13.53 0.77
C ALA A 318 -2.01 -12.85 1.88
N ALA A 319 -3.27 -12.50 1.60
CA ALA A 319 -4.18 -11.95 2.59
C ALA A 319 -4.43 -12.93 3.75
N SER A 320 -4.69 -14.22 3.45
CA SER A 320 -4.90 -15.27 4.46
C SER A 320 -3.71 -15.44 5.40
N GLU A 321 -2.50 -15.39 4.86
CA GLU A 321 -1.28 -15.50 5.65
C GLU A 321 -1.10 -14.30 6.58
N VAL A 322 -1.28 -13.08 6.07
CA VAL A 322 -1.13 -11.84 6.86
C VAL A 322 -2.15 -11.78 7.99
N ILE A 323 -3.41 -12.13 7.77
CA ILE A 323 -4.44 -12.06 8.81
C ILE A 323 -4.36 -13.20 9.84
N SER A 324 -3.43 -14.14 9.70
CA SER A 324 -3.22 -15.27 10.63
C SER A 324 -2.34 -14.93 11.83
N HIS A 325 -1.75 -13.75 11.87
CA HIS A 325 -0.88 -13.28 12.96
C HIS A 325 -1.06 -11.77 13.20
N MET A 326 -0.37 -11.25 14.19
CA MET A 326 -0.39 -9.83 14.54
C MET A 326 0.49 -9.03 13.56
N GLY A 327 -0.04 -7.92 13.03
CA GLY A 327 0.69 -6.99 12.16
C GLY A 327 0.42 -7.19 10.67
N PRO A 328 0.65 -6.13 9.85
CA PRO A 328 0.25 -6.10 8.44
C PRO A 328 1.27 -6.75 7.48
N ARG A 329 2.37 -7.28 8.00
CA ARG A 329 3.47 -7.84 7.20
C ARG A 329 3.64 -9.34 7.44
N PRO A 330 4.08 -10.12 6.44
CA PRO A 330 4.27 -11.56 6.57
C PRO A 330 5.26 -11.92 7.69
N ALA A 331 4.89 -12.87 8.55
CA ALA A 331 5.78 -13.39 9.59
C ALA A 331 6.85 -14.35 9.05
N ARG A 332 6.68 -14.86 7.82
CA ARG A 332 7.59 -15.79 7.13
C ARG A 332 7.57 -15.54 5.62
N PRO A 333 8.61 -15.98 4.86
CA PRO A 333 8.62 -15.84 3.42
C PRO A 333 7.44 -16.52 2.74
N LEU A 334 6.60 -15.74 2.02
CA LEU A 334 5.42 -16.27 1.33
C LEU A 334 5.77 -17.12 0.11
N ARG A 335 6.95 -16.91 -0.48
CA ARG A 335 7.45 -17.67 -1.63
C ARG A 335 7.40 -19.19 -1.40
N GLU A 336 7.64 -19.65 -0.17
CA GLU A 336 7.60 -21.06 0.18
C GLU A 336 6.17 -21.65 0.09
N GLY A 337 5.15 -20.83 0.36
CA GLY A 337 3.74 -21.22 0.26
C GLY A 337 3.20 -21.23 -1.17
N LEU A 338 3.75 -20.40 -2.06
CA LEU A 338 3.29 -20.31 -3.46
C LEU A 338 3.40 -21.65 -4.22
N ALA A 339 4.46 -22.42 -3.95
CA ALA A 339 4.65 -23.73 -4.58
C ALA A 339 3.50 -24.71 -4.28
N LYS A 340 2.83 -24.53 -3.14
CA LYS A 340 1.69 -25.38 -2.73
C LYS A 340 0.36 -24.94 -3.35
N LEU A 341 0.26 -23.67 -3.79
CA LEU A 341 -0.92 -23.15 -4.50
C LEU A 341 -0.99 -23.62 -5.96
N ALA A 342 0.15 -23.97 -6.54
CA ALA A 342 0.26 -24.40 -7.94
C ALA A 342 0.09 -25.92 -8.12
N ALA A 343 0.08 -26.70 -7.04
CA ALA A 343 -0.11 -28.15 -7.01
C ALA A 343 -1.59 -28.51 -6.79
#